data_6ff37cd88c1957942681c13417f70140
#
_entry.id   6ff37cd88c1957942681c13417f70140
#
_cell.length_a   1.000
_cell.length_b   1.000
_cell.length_c   1.000
_cell.angle_alpha   90.00
_cell.angle_beta   90.00
_cell.angle_gamma   90.00
#
_symmetry.space_group_name_H-M   'P 1'
#
loop_
_entity.id
_entity.type
_entity.pdbx_description
1 polymer ?
#
loop_
_entity_poly.entity_id
_entity_poly.type
_entity_poly.pdbx_seq_one_letter_code
_entity_poly.pdbx_strand_id
1 'polypeptide(L)'
;MADAIPDPDSTPEPPVGDPAPAAGPAPAVDPAAAADPAGAPAPSAGDVVAGAVESPVEGETTNLARRRFFRQFAGELFQTAATVAGAAQALQRASAEAAGAILDPVSAAARFEEVSPQRSPLAALPGGATLPTGFRTPFREADGVLKLIDQRKLPDQLVEVDIRNAPEAATAIREMIVRGAPAIGQVAAIGLALSADRAAETQPHARRAILRGGAAALRAARPTAVNLGWAVDRMMARYEHVGELVEDGEAVAAALRAEADAIVSEATTDHGRLAEFGLAALPVKDFGPLRILTHCNTGPLACGQFGTALGIIQAAYHAEREIEVWVDETRPYLQGARLTAWELAQAGVPHTLIPDVAAGHLMSRGEVDVILVGADRVAANGDTANKVGTYPLAVLAARHGIPFYVCAPTSSVDPATPDGAAIEIEERPADEVLLIRGVAIAPPGTAVRNPSFDVTPAELITGIVTEEGVIGAPFAAGLIAAIGAAKARWAPRPPLAPTPRPPVERAGALSATGAAAPPTTGAAALPATGAGARD
;
A
#
# COMPACT_ATOMS: atom_id res chain seq x y z
N MET A 1 -73.41 2.10 23.80
CA MET A 1 -72.26 1.67 24.57
C MET A 1 -71.19 1.32 23.54
N ALA A 2 -70.30 2.23 23.29
CA ALA A 2 -69.17 2.09 22.41
C ALA A 2 -67.91 2.32 23.27
N ASP A 3 -67.17 1.24 23.48
CA ASP A 3 -65.92 1.27 24.24
C ASP A 3 -64.83 1.95 23.39
N ALA A 4 -64.22 2.99 23.97
CA ALA A 4 -63.11 3.72 23.40
C ALA A 4 -61.79 2.98 23.66
N ILE A 5 -61.00 2.80 22.62
CA ILE A 5 -59.64 2.26 22.65
C ILE A 5 -58.68 3.40 23.06
N PRO A 6 -57.77 3.21 24.04
CA PRO A 6 -56.82 4.25 24.42
C PRO A 6 -55.63 4.34 23.46
N ASP A 7 -55.17 5.56 23.25
CA ASP A 7 -54.03 6.00 22.43
C ASP A 7 -52.66 5.53 23.00
N PRO A 8 -51.75 4.91 22.22
CA PRO A 8 -50.49 4.37 22.72
C PRO A 8 -49.33 5.36 22.84
N ASP A 9 -49.53 6.69 22.69
CA ASP A 9 -48.41 7.64 22.56
C ASP A 9 -48.25 8.65 23.72
N SER A 10 -48.58 8.26 24.97
CA SER A 10 -48.32 9.08 26.15
C SER A 10 -47.20 8.49 27.01
N THR A 11 -45.97 8.89 26.75
CA THR A 11 -44.83 8.74 27.69
C THR A 11 -44.81 9.92 28.66
N PRO A 12 -44.70 9.70 29.99
CA PRO A 12 -44.60 10.80 30.96
C PRO A 12 -43.20 11.41 30.96
N GLU A 13 -43.14 12.75 30.97
CA GLU A 13 -41.91 13.52 31.19
C GLU A 13 -41.32 13.27 32.57
N PRO A 14 -39.96 13.20 32.70
CA PRO A 14 -39.31 13.13 34.01
C PRO A 14 -39.30 14.51 34.71
N PRO A 15 -39.30 14.55 36.06
CA PRO A 15 -39.37 15.81 36.80
C PRO A 15 -38.10 16.65 36.66
N VAL A 16 -38.29 17.92 36.48
CA VAL A 16 -37.25 18.98 36.41
C VAL A 16 -36.66 19.14 37.83
N GLY A 17 -35.39 18.76 38.01
CA GLY A 17 -34.64 18.97 39.24
C GLY A 17 -34.04 20.40 39.26
N ASP A 18 -34.06 21.05 40.41
CA ASP A 18 -33.52 22.37 40.66
C ASP A 18 -32.00 22.48 40.36
N PRO A 19 -31.51 23.65 39.88
CA PRO A 19 -30.11 23.86 39.59
C PRO A 19 -29.26 23.97 40.88
N ALA A 20 -28.15 23.26 40.93
CA ALA A 20 -27.14 23.35 41.99
C ALA A 20 -26.44 24.73 41.99
N PRO A 21 -26.02 25.25 43.17
CA PRO A 21 -25.39 26.54 43.27
C PRO A 21 -23.98 26.60 42.67
N ALA A 22 -23.65 27.73 42.07
CA ALA A 22 -22.36 28.01 41.42
C ALA A 22 -21.20 27.94 42.43
N ALA A 23 -20.15 27.22 42.05
CA ALA A 23 -18.86 27.20 42.75
C ALA A 23 -18.14 28.53 42.56
N GLY A 24 -17.71 29.15 43.65
CA GLY A 24 -16.93 30.39 43.66
C GLY A 24 -15.48 30.18 43.18
N PRO A 25 -14.76 31.24 42.84
CA PRO A 25 -13.45 31.15 42.23
C PRO A 25 -12.35 30.68 43.21
N ALA A 26 -11.44 29.85 42.72
CA ALA A 26 -10.24 29.39 43.43
C ALA A 26 -9.25 30.53 43.65
N PRO A 27 -8.49 30.51 44.78
CA PRO A 27 -7.55 31.60 45.10
C PRO A 27 -6.30 31.55 44.19
N ALA A 28 -5.83 32.75 43.81
CA ALA A 28 -4.59 32.97 43.07
C ALA A 28 -3.38 32.56 43.92
N VAL A 29 -2.45 31.83 43.29
CA VAL A 29 -1.14 31.50 43.86
C VAL A 29 -0.14 32.56 43.41
N ASP A 30 0.48 33.20 44.37
CA ASP A 30 1.49 34.25 44.22
C ASP A 30 2.84 33.62 43.81
N PRO A 31 3.57 34.10 42.81
CA PRO A 31 4.89 33.58 42.43
C PRO A 31 6.04 34.42 43.02
N ALA A 32 6.43 34.16 44.23
CA ALA A 32 7.70 34.70 44.77
C ALA A 32 8.19 33.90 45.96
N ALA A 33 9.06 32.91 45.73
CA ALA A 33 10.15 32.50 46.66
C ALA A 33 11.09 31.51 45.96
N ALA A 34 11.99 32.03 45.18
CA ALA A 34 13.24 31.32 44.82
C ALA A 34 14.21 31.48 45.96
N ALA A 35 14.60 30.39 46.61
CA ALA A 35 15.76 30.35 47.52
C ALA A 35 16.76 29.33 46.96
N ASP A 36 17.91 29.86 46.60
CA ASP A 36 19.15 29.17 46.30
C ASP A 36 19.71 28.44 47.54
N PRO A 37 20.25 27.24 47.44
CA PRO A 37 21.32 26.83 48.33
C PRO A 37 22.64 26.61 47.59
N ALA A 38 23.57 27.43 47.94
CA ALA A 38 25.00 27.32 47.61
C ALA A 38 25.65 26.13 48.33
N GLY A 39 26.59 25.49 47.64
CA GLY A 39 27.85 25.04 48.22
C GLY A 39 27.92 23.63 48.80
N ALA A 40 28.53 22.73 48.01
CA ALA A 40 29.40 21.68 48.59
C ALA A 40 30.62 21.48 47.67
N PRO A 41 31.83 21.32 48.22
CA PRO A 41 33.07 21.38 47.46
C PRO A 41 33.48 20.04 46.83
N ALA A 42 34.25 20.13 45.74
CA ALA A 42 34.86 18.99 45.06
C ALA A 42 35.98 18.34 45.90
N PRO A 43 36.20 17.03 45.87
CA PRO A 43 37.36 16.40 46.48
C PRO A 43 38.61 16.51 45.61
N SER A 44 39.71 16.85 46.26
CA SER A 44 41.05 16.98 45.74
C SER A 44 41.70 15.64 45.36
N ALA A 45 42.56 15.69 44.34
CA ALA A 45 43.47 14.61 43.97
C ALA A 45 44.48 14.32 45.07
N GLY A 46 44.70 13.06 45.39
CA GLY A 46 45.72 12.56 46.29
C GLY A 46 46.23 11.18 45.87
N ASP A 47 47.44 11.16 45.43
CA ASP A 47 48.50 10.14 45.53
C ASP A 47 48.17 8.67 45.21
N VAL A 48 48.70 8.22 44.06
CA VAL A 48 48.87 6.80 43.72
C VAL A 48 50.37 6.46 43.84
N VAL A 49 50.64 5.52 44.73
CA VAL A 49 51.94 4.93 44.98
C VAL A 49 52.35 4.02 43.82
N ALA A 50 53.61 4.17 43.38
CA ALA A 50 54.26 3.36 42.37
C ALA A 50 54.56 1.94 42.88
N GLY A 51 54.14 0.92 42.12
CA GLY A 51 54.61 -0.46 42.21
C GLY A 51 55.20 -0.89 40.88
N ALA A 52 56.54 -1.05 40.87
CA ALA A 52 57.29 -1.55 39.74
C ALA A 52 57.09 -3.05 39.56
N VAL A 53 56.77 -3.49 38.34
CA VAL A 53 56.96 -4.88 37.88
C VAL A 53 57.63 -4.84 36.50
N GLU A 54 58.70 -5.60 36.42
CA GLU A 54 59.65 -5.72 35.31
C GLU A 54 58.97 -6.18 33.98
N SER A 55 59.51 -5.65 32.88
CA SER A 55 59.18 -6.01 31.49
C SER A 55 59.98 -7.20 31.01
N PRO A 56 59.41 -8.06 30.16
CA PRO A 56 60.18 -8.80 29.17
C PRO A 56 60.12 -8.15 27.79
N VAL A 57 61.21 -8.27 27.11
CA VAL A 57 61.54 -7.78 25.77
C VAL A 57 60.60 -8.31 24.72
N GLU A 58 59.84 -7.45 24.01
CA GLU A 58 59.08 -7.73 22.79
C GLU A 58 59.50 -6.76 21.68
N GLY A 59 60.43 -7.21 20.85
CA GLY A 59 60.94 -6.43 19.71
C GLY A 59 60.56 -6.90 18.31
N GLU A 60 59.84 -8.00 18.13
CA GLU A 60 59.62 -8.54 16.77
C GLU A 60 58.14 -8.73 16.33
N THR A 61 57.16 -8.77 17.22
CA THR A 61 55.76 -8.97 16.87
C THR A 61 55.03 -7.72 16.42
N THR A 62 55.50 -6.54 16.83
CA THR A 62 54.88 -5.24 16.50
C THR A 62 55.05 -4.82 15.04
N ASN A 63 56.05 -5.32 14.33
CA ASN A 63 56.30 -4.98 12.93
C ASN A 63 55.40 -5.77 11.94
N LEU A 64 55.03 -6.98 12.27
CA LEU A 64 54.12 -7.81 11.46
C LEU A 64 52.66 -7.35 11.58
N ALA A 65 52.19 -6.94 12.76
CA ALA A 65 50.87 -6.40 12.99
C ALA A 65 50.67 -5.06 12.27
N ARG A 66 51.69 -4.14 12.34
CA ARG A 66 51.67 -2.88 11.57
C ARG A 66 51.65 -3.10 10.06
N ARG A 67 52.43 -4.05 9.52
CA ARG A 67 52.41 -4.38 8.07
C ARG A 67 51.11 -5.02 7.61
N ARG A 68 50.41 -5.81 8.45
CA ARG A 68 49.09 -6.34 8.17
C ARG A 68 48.04 -5.23 8.20
N PHE A 69 48.08 -4.35 9.21
CA PHE A 69 47.17 -3.21 9.32
C PHE A 69 47.29 -2.27 8.09
N PHE A 70 48.50 -1.89 7.68
CA PHE A 70 48.69 -1.02 6.51
C PHE A 70 48.31 -1.70 5.20
N ARG A 71 48.44 -3.01 5.04
CA ARG A 71 47.93 -3.73 3.83
C ARG A 71 46.41 -3.80 3.80
N GLN A 72 45.77 -4.03 4.93
CA GLN A 72 44.31 -4.06 5.03
C GLN A 72 43.73 -2.65 4.80
N PHE A 73 44.32 -1.64 5.42
CA PHE A 73 43.91 -0.23 5.25
C PHE A 73 44.13 0.28 3.81
N ALA A 74 45.21 -0.10 3.15
CA ALA A 74 45.41 0.21 1.73
C ALA A 74 44.40 -0.51 0.82
N GLY A 75 44.03 -1.76 1.15
CA GLY A 75 42.99 -2.51 0.43
C GLY A 75 41.61 -1.86 0.56
N GLU A 76 41.25 -1.42 1.75
CA GLU A 76 39.97 -0.71 2.02
C GLU A 76 39.96 0.68 1.36
N LEU A 77 41.08 1.41 1.33
CA LEU A 77 41.17 2.68 0.62
C LEU A 77 41.05 2.53 -0.90
N PHE A 78 41.59 1.45 -1.49
CA PHE A 78 41.40 1.14 -2.91
C PHE A 78 39.98 0.70 -3.24
N GLN A 79 39.32 -0.06 -2.38
CA GLN A 79 37.90 -0.41 -2.53
C GLN A 79 37.01 0.83 -2.41
N THR A 80 37.28 1.71 -1.43
CA THR A 80 36.53 2.96 -1.25
C THR A 80 36.71 3.90 -2.45
N ALA A 81 37.93 4.04 -2.99
CA ALA A 81 38.18 4.83 -4.19
C ALA A 81 37.49 4.27 -5.45
N ALA A 82 37.45 2.95 -5.61
CA ALA A 82 36.72 2.30 -6.70
C ALA A 82 35.20 2.48 -6.56
N THR A 83 34.69 2.43 -5.33
CA THR A 83 33.26 2.66 -5.02
C THR A 83 32.87 4.12 -5.29
N VAL A 84 33.71 5.10 -4.93
CA VAL A 84 33.47 6.52 -5.19
C VAL A 84 33.52 6.82 -6.70
N ALA A 85 34.45 6.20 -7.45
CA ALA A 85 34.51 6.35 -8.90
C ALA A 85 33.28 5.70 -9.59
N GLY A 86 32.82 4.56 -9.09
CA GLY A 86 31.56 3.91 -9.55
C GLY A 86 30.33 4.75 -9.24
N ALA A 87 30.26 5.34 -8.06
CA ALA A 87 29.17 6.21 -7.65
C ALA A 87 29.12 7.51 -8.49
N ALA A 88 30.27 8.09 -8.81
CA ALA A 88 30.33 9.26 -9.69
C ALA A 88 29.86 8.96 -11.12
N GLN A 89 30.23 7.80 -11.66
CA GLN A 89 29.72 7.34 -12.98
C GLN A 89 28.23 7.00 -12.96
N ALA A 90 27.72 6.40 -11.86
CA ALA A 90 26.29 6.12 -11.68
C ALA A 90 25.50 7.43 -11.57
N LEU A 91 26.02 8.42 -10.85
CA LEU A 91 25.40 9.74 -10.71
C LEU A 91 25.36 10.50 -12.05
N GLN A 92 26.43 10.41 -12.85
CA GLN A 92 26.43 10.99 -14.21
C GLN A 92 25.44 10.30 -15.15
N ARG A 93 25.30 8.97 -15.07
CA ARG A 93 24.28 8.23 -15.83
C ARG A 93 22.87 8.58 -15.37
N ALA A 94 22.61 8.58 -14.08
CA ALA A 94 21.33 8.95 -13.50
C ALA A 94 20.93 10.41 -13.84
N SER A 95 21.89 11.35 -13.85
CA SER A 95 21.66 12.73 -14.26
C SER A 95 21.39 12.86 -15.76
N ALA A 96 22.05 12.06 -16.59
CA ALA A 96 21.82 12.03 -18.04
C ALA A 96 20.47 11.37 -18.38
N GLU A 97 20.08 10.32 -17.64
CA GLU A 97 18.79 9.66 -17.79
C GLU A 97 17.63 10.52 -17.26
N ALA A 98 17.82 11.23 -16.14
CA ALA A 98 16.85 12.19 -15.64
C ALA A 98 16.66 13.38 -16.59
N ALA A 99 17.74 13.89 -17.19
CA ALA A 99 17.66 14.93 -18.21
C ALA A 99 16.97 14.42 -19.50
N GLY A 100 17.20 13.16 -19.88
CA GLY A 100 16.52 12.50 -20.99
C GLY A 100 15.01 12.30 -20.73
N ALA A 101 14.63 11.95 -19.51
CA ALA A 101 13.24 11.77 -19.11
C ALA A 101 12.45 13.10 -19.09
N ILE A 102 13.13 14.21 -18.75
CA ILE A 102 12.53 15.57 -18.80
C ILE A 102 12.32 16.03 -20.25
N LEU A 103 13.19 15.60 -21.18
CA LEU A 103 13.14 16.01 -22.58
C LEU A 103 12.27 15.11 -23.46
N ASP A 104 12.02 13.87 -23.04
CA ASP A 104 11.15 12.92 -23.74
C ASP A 104 10.40 11.99 -22.79
N PRO A 105 9.29 12.45 -22.21
CA PRO A 105 8.50 11.68 -21.24
C PRO A 105 7.83 10.44 -21.85
N VAL A 106 7.67 10.37 -23.18
CA VAL A 106 7.03 9.22 -23.86
C VAL A 106 8.00 8.04 -23.93
N SER A 107 9.27 8.29 -24.17
CA SER A 107 10.31 7.25 -24.19
C SER A 107 10.68 6.74 -22.80
N ALA A 108 10.51 7.55 -21.75
CA ALA A 108 10.69 7.13 -20.37
C ALA A 108 9.58 6.15 -19.94
N ALA A 109 8.33 6.44 -20.28
CA ALA A 109 7.19 5.56 -20.02
C ALA A 109 7.33 4.20 -20.74
N ALA A 110 7.86 4.17 -21.98
CA ALA A 110 8.07 2.94 -22.73
C ALA A 110 9.13 1.99 -22.12
N ARG A 111 10.11 2.52 -21.38
CA ARG A 111 11.10 1.68 -20.68
C ARG A 111 10.56 1.00 -19.43
N PHE A 112 9.49 1.53 -18.84
CA PHE A 112 8.76 0.89 -17.75
C PHE A 112 7.74 -0.14 -18.25
N GLU A 113 7.30 -0.09 -19.50
CA GLU A 113 6.44 -1.11 -20.12
C GLU A 113 7.15 -2.47 -20.32
N GLU A 114 8.49 -2.52 -20.30
CA GLU A 114 9.23 -3.80 -20.38
C GLU A 114 9.26 -4.59 -19.05
N VAL A 115 8.80 -4.03 -17.94
CA VAL A 115 8.47 -4.81 -16.75
C VAL A 115 7.07 -5.40 -16.94
N SER A 116 7.02 -6.43 -17.78
CA SER A 116 5.79 -7.14 -18.15
C SER A 116 4.92 -7.46 -16.93
N PRO A 117 3.61 -7.09 -16.95
CA PRO A 117 2.66 -7.46 -15.89
C PRO A 117 2.35 -8.96 -15.84
N GLN A 118 3.02 -9.79 -16.63
CA GLN A 118 2.68 -11.21 -16.84
C GLN A 118 3.31 -12.19 -15.84
N ARG A 119 4.06 -11.74 -14.84
CA ARG A 119 4.54 -12.64 -13.77
C ARG A 119 4.23 -12.01 -12.41
N SER A 120 3.08 -12.37 -11.85
CA SER A 120 2.87 -12.20 -10.42
C SER A 120 4.08 -12.82 -9.68
N PRO A 121 4.81 -12.05 -8.84
CA PRO A 121 5.93 -12.60 -8.07
C PRO A 121 5.54 -13.81 -7.20
N LEU A 122 4.24 -13.93 -6.87
CA LEU A 122 3.68 -15.05 -6.10
C LEU A 122 3.51 -16.32 -6.93
N ALA A 123 3.52 -16.26 -8.27
CA ALA A 123 3.42 -17.45 -9.12
C ALA A 123 4.67 -18.36 -9.09
N ALA A 124 5.76 -17.94 -8.44
CA ALA A 124 7.05 -18.63 -8.44
C ALA A 124 7.37 -19.33 -7.12
N LEU A 125 6.41 -19.60 -6.21
CA LEU A 125 6.70 -20.22 -4.92
C LEU A 125 6.11 -21.62 -4.72
N PRO A 126 6.84 -22.67 -5.08
CA PRO A 126 6.80 -23.92 -4.35
C PRO A 126 7.92 -23.89 -3.29
N GLY A 127 7.51 -23.97 -1.99
CA GLY A 127 8.40 -24.36 -0.90
C GLY A 127 9.67 -23.53 -0.69
N GLY A 128 9.62 -22.41 0.04
CA GLY A 128 10.80 -21.86 0.72
C GLY A 128 11.80 -21.09 -0.14
N ALA A 129 11.53 -20.79 -1.40
CA ALA A 129 12.41 -19.97 -2.22
C ALA A 129 12.34 -18.50 -1.79
N THR A 130 13.51 -17.88 -1.62
CA THR A 130 13.65 -16.42 -1.49
C THR A 130 12.99 -15.76 -2.68
N LEU A 131 12.03 -14.90 -2.41
CA LEU A 131 11.31 -14.15 -3.44
C LEU A 131 12.26 -13.14 -4.09
N PRO A 132 12.15 -12.91 -5.40
CA PRO A 132 12.92 -11.86 -6.04
C PRO A 132 12.67 -10.53 -5.33
N THR A 133 13.71 -9.73 -5.14
CA THR A 133 13.62 -8.36 -4.67
C THR A 133 12.65 -7.61 -5.57
N GLY A 134 11.51 -7.17 -5.05
CA GLY A 134 10.51 -6.49 -5.85
C GLY A 134 9.17 -6.36 -5.18
N PHE A 135 8.32 -5.59 -5.79
CA PHE A 135 6.98 -5.30 -5.36
C PHE A 135 6.11 -6.56 -5.39
N ARG A 136 5.20 -6.68 -4.40
CA ARG A 136 4.28 -7.80 -4.27
C ARG A 136 2.87 -7.28 -4.18
N THR A 137 1.97 -8.04 -4.74
CA THR A 137 0.54 -7.81 -4.57
C THR A 137 -0.02 -8.76 -3.51
N PRO A 138 -1.00 -8.33 -2.71
CA PRO A 138 -1.66 -9.19 -1.73
C PRO A 138 -2.53 -10.27 -2.37
N PHE A 139 -2.69 -10.29 -3.69
CA PHE A 139 -3.58 -11.18 -4.41
C PHE A 139 -3.01 -11.61 -5.78
N ARG A 140 -3.49 -12.73 -6.27
CA ARG A 140 -3.27 -13.20 -7.64
C ARG A 140 -4.46 -14.01 -8.10
N GLU A 141 -4.73 -14.01 -9.38
CA GLU A 141 -5.72 -14.90 -9.97
C GLU A 141 -5.05 -16.18 -10.48
N ALA A 142 -5.66 -17.32 -10.18
CA ALA A 142 -5.26 -18.63 -10.70
C ALA A 142 -6.45 -19.57 -10.70
N ASP A 143 -6.60 -20.35 -11.76
CA ASP A 143 -7.64 -21.39 -11.87
C ASP A 143 -9.08 -20.88 -11.68
N GLY A 144 -9.37 -19.64 -12.11
CA GLY A 144 -10.69 -19.01 -11.97
C GLY A 144 -11.07 -18.65 -10.54
N VAL A 145 -10.07 -18.52 -9.64
CA VAL A 145 -10.23 -18.01 -8.28
C VAL A 145 -9.23 -16.91 -8.00
N LEU A 146 -9.62 -15.99 -7.13
CA LEU A 146 -8.73 -14.97 -6.58
C LEU A 146 -8.11 -15.53 -5.30
N LYS A 147 -6.79 -15.64 -5.26
CA LYS A 147 -6.01 -16.05 -4.09
C LYS A 147 -5.54 -14.81 -3.35
N LEU A 148 -5.94 -14.68 -2.08
CA LEU A 148 -5.55 -13.58 -1.20
C LEU A 148 -4.53 -14.06 -0.17
N ILE A 149 -3.48 -13.26 0.09
CA ILE A 149 -2.65 -13.45 1.28
C ILE A 149 -3.48 -13.10 2.51
N ASP A 150 -3.64 -14.05 3.44
CA ASP A 150 -4.26 -13.78 4.74
C ASP A 150 -3.31 -12.93 5.60
N GLN A 151 -3.46 -11.61 5.53
CA GLN A 151 -2.60 -10.66 6.26
C GLN A 151 -2.73 -10.77 7.78
N ARG A 152 -3.75 -11.45 8.30
CA ARG A 152 -3.92 -11.72 9.74
C ARG A 152 -2.88 -12.72 10.24
N LYS A 153 -2.36 -13.57 9.34
CA LYS A 153 -1.36 -14.60 9.64
C LYS A 153 0.08 -14.11 9.54
N LEU A 154 0.31 -12.99 8.87
CA LEU A 154 1.63 -12.36 8.80
C LEU A 154 2.04 -11.75 10.15
N PRO A 155 3.35 -11.77 10.49
CA PRO A 155 4.48 -12.29 9.73
C PRO A 155 4.71 -13.80 9.90
N ASP A 156 3.98 -14.49 10.79
CA ASP A 156 4.27 -15.86 11.20
C ASP A 156 4.07 -16.88 10.08
N GLN A 157 3.04 -16.69 9.27
CA GLN A 157 2.65 -17.62 8.21
C GLN A 157 2.22 -16.87 6.96
N LEU A 158 2.76 -17.28 5.81
CA LEU A 158 2.28 -16.85 4.50
C LEU A 158 1.24 -17.87 4.01
N VAL A 159 -0.03 -17.53 4.15
CA VAL A 159 -1.17 -18.38 3.79
C VAL A 159 -2.01 -17.67 2.75
N GLU A 160 -2.43 -18.37 1.70
CA GLU A 160 -3.39 -17.89 0.72
C GLU A 160 -4.80 -18.44 1.00
N VAL A 161 -5.80 -17.60 0.78
CA VAL A 161 -7.23 -17.95 0.87
C VAL A 161 -7.87 -17.77 -0.50
N ASP A 162 -8.66 -18.74 -0.93
CA ASP A 162 -9.39 -18.71 -2.19
C ASP A 162 -10.67 -17.91 -2.07
N ILE A 163 -10.88 -16.97 -2.99
CA ILE A 163 -12.08 -16.14 -3.13
C ILE A 163 -12.68 -16.41 -4.51
N ARG A 164 -13.97 -16.72 -4.54
CA ARG A 164 -14.65 -17.18 -5.76
C ARG A 164 -15.73 -16.23 -6.26
N ASN A 165 -16.12 -15.25 -5.45
CA ASN A 165 -17.23 -14.36 -5.76
C ASN A 165 -17.20 -13.10 -4.88
N ALA A 166 -18.06 -12.12 -5.17
CA ALA A 166 -18.17 -10.88 -4.42
C ALA A 166 -18.54 -11.05 -2.93
N PRO A 167 -19.47 -11.93 -2.52
CA PRO A 167 -19.73 -12.19 -1.10
C PRO A 167 -18.54 -12.71 -0.33
N GLU A 168 -17.73 -13.60 -0.91
CA GLU A 168 -16.49 -14.09 -0.30
C GLU A 168 -15.46 -12.97 -0.21
N ALA A 169 -15.32 -12.13 -1.25
CA ALA A 169 -14.46 -10.94 -1.22
C ALA A 169 -14.91 -9.95 -0.12
N ALA A 170 -16.21 -9.70 0.01
CA ALA A 170 -16.77 -8.86 1.06
C ALA A 170 -16.44 -9.39 2.47
N THR A 171 -16.52 -10.70 2.65
CA THR A 171 -16.12 -11.35 3.91
C THR A 171 -14.63 -11.20 4.18
N ALA A 172 -13.79 -11.42 3.18
CA ALA A 172 -12.34 -11.26 3.30
C ALA A 172 -11.92 -9.81 3.67
N ILE A 173 -12.62 -8.82 3.12
CA ILE A 173 -12.40 -7.40 3.44
C ILE A 173 -12.86 -7.09 4.86
N ARG A 174 -14.06 -7.53 5.25
CA ARG A 174 -14.62 -7.30 6.60
C ARG A 174 -13.77 -7.93 7.68
N GLU A 175 -13.28 -9.14 7.46
CA GLU A 175 -12.45 -9.89 8.39
C GLU A 175 -10.97 -9.51 8.35
N MET A 176 -10.58 -8.53 7.56
CA MET A 176 -9.20 -8.06 7.43
C MET A 176 -8.22 -9.14 6.89
N ILE A 177 -8.71 -10.15 6.15
CA ILE A 177 -7.85 -11.06 5.37
C ILE A 177 -7.02 -10.23 4.38
N VAL A 178 -7.67 -9.27 3.73
CA VAL A 178 -7.06 -8.20 2.96
C VAL A 178 -7.50 -6.86 3.53
N ARG A 179 -6.58 -5.89 3.59
CA ARG A 179 -6.83 -4.54 4.11
C ARG A 179 -5.97 -3.52 3.37
N GLY A 180 -6.26 -2.22 3.55
CA GLY A 180 -5.63 -1.11 2.84
C GLY A 180 -6.54 -0.59 1.73
N ALA A 181 -6.74 0.73 1.71
CA ALA A 181 -7.78 1.35 0.90
C ALA A 181 -7.69 1.00 -0.60
N PRO A 182 -6.53 1.08 -1.30
CA PRO A 182 -6.46 0.72 -2.72
C PRO A 182 -6.61 -0.79 -2.97
N ALA A 183 -6.05 -1.65 -2.10
CA ALA A 183 -6.11 -3.10 -2.32
C ALA A 183 -7.53 -3.65 -2.20
N ILE A 184 -8.33 -3.16 -1.22
CA ILE A 184 -9.72 -3.63 -1.07
C ILE A 184 -10.62 -3.21 -2.22
N GLY A 185 -10.35 -2.07 -2.87
CA GLY A 185 -11.03 -1.67 -4.09
C GLY A 185 -10.77 -2.63 -5.26
N GLN A 186 -9.50 -2.99 -5.47
CA GLN A 186 -9.09 -3.96 -6.51
C GLN A 186 -9.71 -5.33 -6.25
N VAL A 187 -9.66 -5.82 -5.00
CA VAL A 187 -10.25 -7.11 -4.61
C VAL A 187 -11.77 -7.12 -4.81
N ALA A 188 -12.44 -6.00 -4.54
CA ALA A 188 -13.88 -5.87 -4.78
C ALA A 188 -14.23 -5.94 -6.27
N ALA A 189 -13.45 -5.26 -7.11
CA ALA A 189 -13.63 -5.30 -8.56
C ALA A 189 -13.47 -6.73 -9.11
N ILE A 190 -12.40 -7.43 -8.73
CA ILE A 190 -12.16 -8.82 -9.12
C ILE A 190 -13.28 -9.73 -8.59
N GLY A 191 -13.72 -9.55 -7.34
CA GLY A 191 -14.82 -10.32 -6.75
C GLY A 191 -16.14 -10.17 -7.52
N LEU A 192 -16.46 -8.96 -8.02
CA LEU A 192 -17.61 -8.73 -8.88
C LEU A 192 -17.44 -9.38 -10.25
N ALA A 193 -16.26 -9.32 -10.86
CA ALA A 193 -15.97 -10.00 -12.12
C ALA A 193 -16.12 -11.51 -11.98
N LEU A 194 -15.58 -12.13 -10.93
CA LEU A 194 -15.77 -13.55 -10.63
C LEU A 194 -17.24 -13.92 -10.41
N SER A 195 -18.03 -13.03 -9.81
CA SER A 195 -19.48 -13.24 -9.68
C SER A 195 -20.19 -13.20 -11.04
N ALA A 196 -19.74 -12.33 -11.94
CA ALA A 196 -20.28 -12.24 -13.30
C ALA A 196 -19.96 -13.49 -14.12
N ASP A 197 -18.71 -13.97 -14.08
CA ASP A 197 -18.28 -15.21 -14.75
C ASP A 197 -19.16 -16.39 -14.33
N ARG A 198 -19.40 -16.56 -13.02
CA ARG A 198 -20.23 -17.64 -12.48
C ARG A 198 -21.71 -17.50 -12.79
N ALA A 199 -22.17 -16.29 -13.05
CA ALA A 199 -23.55 -15.99 -13.38
C ALA A 199 -23.79 -15.87 -14.89
N ALA A 200 -22.80 -16.09 -15.75
CA ALA A 200 -22.92 -15.91 -17.19
C ALA A 200 -24.06 -16.72 -17.80
N GLU A 201 -24.20 -17.99 -17.42
CA GLU A 201 -25.25 -18.90 -17.93
C GLU A 201 -26.62 -18.72 -17.21
N THR A 202 -26.70 -17.83 -16.18
CA THR A 202 -27.96 -17.62 -15.46
C THR A 202 -28.88 -16.67 -16.21
N GLN A 203 -30.20 -16.80 -15.94
CA GLN A 203 -31.19 -15.88 -16.48
C GLN A 203 -30.90 -14.42 -16.11
N PRO A 204 -31.21 -13.42 -16.97
CA PRO A 204 -30.84 -12.01 -16.74
C PRO A 204 -31.30 -11.46 -15.39
N HIS A 205 -32.52 -11.78 -14.94
CA HIS A 205 -32.99 -11.33 -13.62
C HIS A 205 -32.23 -11.96 -12.45
N ALA A 206 -31.83 -13.23 -12.54
CA ALA A 206 -31.03 -13.90 -11.53
C ALA A 206 -29.61 -13.32 -11.51
N ARG A 207 -28.98 -13.11 -12.66
CA ARG A 207 -27.68 -12.47 -12.82
C ARG A 207 -27.68 -11.08 -12.20
N ARG A 208 -28.70 -10.26 -12.49
CA ARG A 208 -28.88 -8.94 -11.88
C ARG A 208 -28.97 -9.02 -10.36
N ALA A 209 -29.72 -9.95 -9.80
CA ALA A 209 -29.84 -10.12 -8.35
C ALA A 209 -28.49 -10.49 -7.72
N ILE A 210 -27.72 -11.39 -8.34
CA ILE A 210 -26.39 -11.81 -7.90
C ILE A 210 -25.42 -10.62 -7.89
N LEU A 211 -25.32 -9.87 -8.97
CA LEU A 211 -24.36 -8.77 -9.09
C LEU A 211 -24.72 -7.59 -8.19
N ARG A 212 -25.99 -7.18 -8.12
CA ARG A 212 -26.43 -6.12 -7.20
C ARG A 212 -26.31 -6.53 -5.74
N GLY A 213 -26.60 -7.79 -5.40
CA GLY A 213 -26.40 -8.35 -4.06
C GLY A 213 -24.91 -8.38 -3.67
N GLY A 214 -24.04 -8.81 -4.59
CA GLY A 214 -22.60 -8.78 -4.41
C GLY A 214 -22.04 -7.36 -4.18
N ALA A 215 -22.47 -6.41 -5.00
CA ALA A 215 -22.10 -5.00 -4.85
C ALA A 215 -22.54 -4.41 -3.49
N ALA A 216 -23.78 -4.73 -3.06
CA ALA A 216 -24.28 -4.31 -1.75
C ALA A 216 -23.46 -4.91 -0.59
N ALA A 217 -23.11 -6.21 -0.67
CA ALA A 217 -22.29 -6.88 0.34
C ALA A 217 -20.89 -6.27 0.43
N LEU A 218 -20.28 -5.92 -0.70
CA LEU A 218 -18.97 -5.26 -0.75
C LEU A 218 -19.03 -3.87 -0.12
N ARG A 219 -19.99 -3.03 -0.47
CA ARG A 219 -20.16 -1.70 0.15
C ARG A 219 -20.35 -1.79 1.66
N ALA A 220 -21.11 -2.77 2.13
CA ALA A 220 -21.36 -3.00 3.56
C ALA A 220 -20.14 -3.56 4.31
N ALA A 221 -19.12 -4.09 3.63
CA ALA A 221 -17.94 -4.67 4.26
C ALA A 221 -17.10 -3.62 5.00
N ARG A 222 -16.91 -2.43 4.41
CA ARG A 222 -16.21 -1.27 4.98
C ARG A 222 -16.85 0.04 4.47
N PRO A 223 -17.95 0.50 5.04
CA PRO A 223 -18.72 1.65 4.53
C PRO A 223 -17.93 2.96 4.44
N THR A 224 -16.94 3.15 5.31
CA THR A 224 -16.10 4.36 5.36
C THR A 224 -14.95 4.35 4.33
N ALA A 225 -14.70 3.24 3.64
CA ALA A 225 -13.57 3.10 2.72
C ALA A 225 -13.89 3.65 1.32
N VAL A 226 -13.31 4.82 0.99
CA VAL A 226 -13.56 5.53 -0.29
C VAL A 226 -13.22 4.67 -1.50
N ASN A 227 -12.04 4.07 -1.53
CA ASN A 227 -11.60 3.25 -2.67
C ASN A 227 -12.48 2.03 -2.91
N LEU A 228 -13.05 1.43 -1.85
CA LEU A 228 -13.99 0.31 -1.98
C LEU A 228 -15.27 0.76 -2.67
N GLY A 229 -15.87 1.87 -2.19
CA GLY A 229 -17.06 2.47 -2.79
C GLY A 229 -16.83 2.83 -4.26
N TRP A 230 -15.75 3.55 -4.53
CA TRP A 230 -15.36 3.96 -5.88
C TRP A 230 -15.22 2.77 -6.86
N ALA A 231 -14.53 1.71 -6.46
CA ALA A 231 -14.36 0.53 -7.32
C ALA A 231 -15.68 -0.18 -7.59
N VAL A 232 -16.54 -0.34 -6.57
CA VAL A 232 -17.86 -0.95 -6.73
C VAL A 232 -18.76 -0.08 -7.63
N ASP A 233 -18.73 1.25 -7.47
CA ASP A 233 -19.52 2.18 -8.31
C ASP A 233 -19.08 2.10 -9.77
N ARG A 234 -17.77 2.08 -10.03
CA ARG A 234 -17.20 1.95 -11.36
C ARG A 234 -17.60 0.64 -12.05
N MET A 235 -17.50 -0.48 -11.33
CA MET A 235 -17.93 -1.79 -11.81
C MET A 235 -19.44 -1.82 -12.13
N MET A 236 -20.26 -1.23 -11.25
CA MET A 236 -21.70 -1.19 -11.45
C MET A 236 -22.11 -0.26 -12.60
N ALA A 237 -21.43 0.86 -12.78
CA ALA A 237 -21.63 1.73 -13.94
C ALA A 237 -21.27 1.00 -15.25
N ARG A 238 -20.22 0.17 -15.25
CA ARG A 238 -19.91 -0.69 -16.41
C ARG A 238 -20.99 -1.71 -16.68
N TYR A 239 -21.54 -2.34 -15.64
CA TYR A 239 -22.65 -3.28 -15.75
C TYR A 239 -23.91 -2.63 -16.32
N GLU A 240 -24.27 -1.45 -15.81
CA GLU A 240 -25.42 -0.67 -16.31
C GLU A 240 -25.23 -0.26 -17.78
N HIS A 241 -24.01 0.10 -18.19
CA HIS A 241 -23.69 0.45 -19.57
C HIS A 241 -23.87 -0.72 -20.54
N VAL A 242 -23.49 -1.95 -20.15
CA VAL A 242 -23.71 -3.15 -20.97
C VAL A 242 -25.21 -3.51 -21.05
N GLY A 243 -25.95 -3.20 -19.98
CA GLY A 243 -27.36 -3.49 -19.84
C GLY A 243 -27.63 -4.67 -18.89
N GLU A 244 -28.27 -4.38 -17.79
CA GLU A 244 -28.46 -5.33 -16.68
C GLU A 244 -29.33 -6.56 -17.04
N LEU A 245 -30.20 -6.43 -18.04
CA LEU A 245 -31.11 -7.46 -18.48
C LEU A 245 -30.78 -8.03 -19.87
N VAL A 246 -29.54 -7.83 -20.31
CA VAL A 246 -29.04 -8.45 -21.56
C VAL A 246 -29.05 -9.97 -21.43
N GLU A 247 -29.51 -10.65 -22.48
CA GLU A 247 -29.56 -12.13 -22.53
C GLU A 247 -28.15 -12.74 -22.56
N ASP A 248 -27.20 -12.09 -23.27
CA ASP A 248 -25.83 -12.53 -23.40
C ASP A 248 -25.05 -12.28 -22.09
N GLY A 249 -25.02 -13.28 -21.22
CA GLY A 249 -24.29 -13.24 -19.95
C GLY A 249 -22.79 -13.31 -20.10
N GLU A 250 -22.27 -13.92 -21.17
CA GLU A 250 -20.86 -13.95 -21.48
C GLU A 250 -20.33 -12.54 -21.81
N ALA A 251 -21.11 -11.76 -22.57
CA ALA A 251 -20.77 -10.35 -22.84
C ALA A 251 -20.72 -9.52 -21.56
N VAL A 252 -21.63 -9.76 -20.60
CA VAL A 252 -21.61 -9.10 -19.28
C VAL A 252 -20.37 -9.50 -18.49
N ALA A 253 -20.05 -10.79 -18.41
CA ALA A 253 -18.89 -11.31 -17.70
C ALA A 253 -17.59 -10.74 -18.29
N ALA A 254 -17.43 -10.79 -19.61
CA ALA A 254 -16.27 -10.23 -20.31
C ALA A 254 -16.09 -8.72 -20.07
N ALA A 255 -17.20 -7.96 -20.07
CA ALA A 255 -17.16 -6.52 -19.81
C ALA A 255 -16.73 -6.19 -18.36
N LEU A 256 -17.24 -6.92 -17.37
CA LEU A 256 -16.87 -6.73 -15.96
C LEU A 256 -15.46 -7.24 -15.69
N ARG A 257 -15.00 -8.29 -16.35
CA ARG A 257 -13.62 -8.75 -16.29
C ARG A 257 -12.67 -7.69 -16.81
N ALA A 258 -12.92 -7.15 -18.01
CA ALA A 258 -12.11 -6.09 -18.59
C ALA A 258 -12.05 -4.84 -17.71
N GLU A 259 -13.16 -4.49 -17.03
CA GLU A 259 -13.20 -3.34 -16.12
C GLU A 259 -12.40 -3.61 -14.83
N ALA A 260 -12.46 -4.82 -14.26
CA ALA A 260 -11.66 -5.20 -13.10
C ALA A 260 -10.16 -5.19 -13.43
N ASP A 261 -9.78 -5.74 -14.59
CA ASP A 261 -8.40 -5.72 -15.08
C ASP A 261 -7.89 -4.29 -15.29
N ALA A 262 -8.75 -3.40 -15.80
CA ALA A 262 -8.43 -1.98 -15.95
C ALA A 262 -8.16 -1.33 -14.59
N ILE A 263 -9.03 -1.55 -13.57
CA ILE A 263 -8.84 -1.01 -12.20
C ILE A 263 -7.50 -1.46 -11.62
N VAL A 264 -7.12 -2.74 -11.77
CA VAL A 264 -5.86 -3.28 -11.26
C VAL A 264 -4.64 -2.70 -12.02
N SER A 265 -4.72 -2.63 -13.34
CA SER A 265 -3.66 -2.11 -14.19
C SER A 265 -3.43 -0.61 -13.96
N GLU A 266 -4.51 0.17 -13.87
CA GLU A 266 -4.48 1.59 -13.57
C GLU A 266 -3.84 1.83 -12.19
N ALA A 267 -4.29 1.11 -11.14
CA ALA A 267 -3.71 1.21 -9.80
C ALA A 267 -2.21 0.90 -9.80
N THR A 268 -1.77 -0.11 -10.57
CA THR A 268 -0.35 -0.46 -10.71
C THR A 268 0.45 0.69 -11.32
N THR A 269 -0.05 1.26 -12.41
CA THR A 269 0.59 2.39 -13.12
C THR A 269 0.61 3.64 -12.24
N ASP A 270 -0.50 3.94 -11.58
CA ASP A 270 -0.65 5.11 -10.73
C ASP A 270 0.29 5.04 -9.52
N HIS A 271 0.41 3.90 -8.86
CA HIS A 271 1.35 3.74 -7.74
C HIS A 271 2.82 3.83 -8.22
N GLY A 272 3.14 3.35 -9.41
CA GLY A 272 4.47 3.52 -10.01
C GLY A 272 4.81 4.99 -10.22
N ARG A 273 3.89 5.76 -10.84
CA ARG A 273 4.05 7.21 -11.04
C ARG A 273 4.14 7.98 -9.72
N LEU A 274 3.30 7.62 -8.75
CA LEU A 274 3.36 8.21 -7.41
C LEU A 274 4.74 7.97 -6.77
N ALA A 275 5.30 6.77 -6.92
CA ALA A 275 6.63 6.46 -6.42
C ALA A 275 7.72 7.31 -7.09
N GLU A 276 7.62 7.57 -8.39
CA GLU A 276 8.54 8.44 -9.15
C GLU A 276 8.47 9.89 -8.64
N PHE A 277 7.28 10.47 -8.52
CA PHE A 277 7.11 11.83 -8.02
C PHE A 277 7.56 11.96 -6.56
N GLY A 278 7.24 10.96 -5.74
CA GLY A 278 7.69 10.92 -4.35
C GLY A 278 9.20 10.82 -4.23
N LEU A 279 9.86 9.98 -5.03
CA LEU A 279 11.32 9.85 -5.08
C LEU A 279 11.99 11.20 -5.42
N ALA A 280 11.41 11.95 -6.37
CA ALA A 280 11.91 13.27 -6.76
C ALA A 280 11.71 14.32 -5.64
N ALA A 281 10.71 14.15 -4.78
CA ALA A 281 10.41 15.06 -3.67
C ALA A 281 11.24 14.80 -2.41
N LEU A 282 11.93 13.65 -2.32
CA LEU A 282 12.73 13.31 -1.15
C LEU A 282 13.89 14.28 -0.96
N PRO A 283 14.19 14.71 0.29
CA PRO A 283 15.34 15.55 0.57
C PRO A 283 16.64 14.94 0.06
N VAL A 284 17.53 15.79 -0.44
CA VAL A 284 18.91 15.40 -0.77
C VAL A 284 19.76 15.57 0.47
N LYS A 285 20.58 14.58 0.80
CA LYS A 285 21.53 14.62 1.90
C LYS A 285 22.96 14.57 1.36
N ASP A 286 23.81 15.43 1.89
CA ASP A 286 25.22 15.48 1.48
C ASP A 286 26.04 14.33 2.10
N PHE A 287 25.64 13.84 3.28
CA PHE A 287 26.37 12.81 4.01
C PHE A 287 25.42 11.87 4.78
N GLY A 288 25.73 10.58 4.74
CA GLY A 288 25.04 9.51 5.45
C GLY A 288 23.66 9.19 4.88
N PRO A 289 22.96 8.19 5.44
CA PRO A 289 21.68 7.74 4.94
C PRO A 289 20.58 8.78 5.11
N LEU A 290 19.65 8.82 4.17
CA LEU A 290 18.38 9.53 4.34
C LEU A 290 17.50 8.72 5.29
N ARG A 291 17.17 9.29 6.46
CA ARG A 291 16.39 8.62 7.49
C ARG A 291 14.92 8.95 7.34
N ILE A 292 14.17 7.95 6.92
CA ILE A 292 12.75 8.06 6.58
C ILE A 292 11.93 7.41 7.69
N LEU A 293 10.97 8.13 8.27
CA LEU A 293 10.00 7.54 9.19
C LEU A 293 8.70 7.25 8.45
N THR A 294 8.13 6.07 8.70
CA THR A 294 6.83 5.68 8.15
C THR A 294 5.92 5.06 9.20
N HIS A 295 4.61 5.18 8.99
CA HIS A 295 3.58 4.72 9.91
C HIS A 295 2.56 3.84 9.20
N CYS A 296 2.00 2.86 9.89
CA CYS A 296 1.06 1.88 9.37
C CYS A 296 1.68 0.96 8.30
N ASN A 297 0.89 0.55 7.32
CA ASN A 297 1.35 -0.21 6.18
C ASN A 297 0.78 0.38 4.89
N THR A 298 1.65 0.78 4.01
CA THR A 298 1.38 1.50 2.77
C THR A 298 2.09 0.87 1.57
N GLY A 299 2.55 -0.35 1.75
CA GLY A 299 3.21 -1.13 0.72
C GLY A 299 2.24 -1.93 -0.16
N PRO A 300 2.77 -2.83 -0.98
CA PRO A 300 1.99 -3.71 -1.86
C PRO A 300 0.86 -4.45 -1.16
N LEU A 301 1.05 -4.90 0.08
CA LEU A 301 -0.01 -5.57 0.86
C LEU A 301 -1.27 -4.72 1.07
N ALA A 302 -1.10 -3.39 1.17
CA ALA A 302 -2.20 -2.44 1.36
C ALA A 302 -2.71 -1.82 0.07
N CYS A 303 -1.87 -1.71 -0.95
CA CYS A 303 -2.13 -0.88 -2.11
C CYS A 303 -2.16 -1.65 -3.43
N GLY A 304 -1.71 -2.89 -3.44
CA GLY A 304 -1.41 -3.65 -4.65
C GLY A 304 0.06 -3.49 -5.02
N GLN A 305 0.40 -3.61 -6.28
CA GLN A 305 1.77 -3.50 -6.78
C GLN A 305 2.39 -2.16 -6.34
N PHE A 306 3.65 -2.05 -6.03
CA PHE A 306 4.38 -0.86 -5.59
C PHE A 306 4.04 -0.34 -4.18
N GLY A 307 2.79 -0.06 -3.86
CA GLY A 307 2.42 0.69 -2.68
C GLY A 307 2.46 2.22 -2.90
N THR A 308 2.21 2.97 -1.83
CA THR A 308 2.29 4.45 -1.83
C THR A 308 3.55 4.92 -1.09
N ALA A 309 3.49 5.31 0.18
CA ALA A 309 4.69 5.75 0.93
C ALA A 309 5.79 4.67 0.94
N LEU A 310 5.44 3.40 1.15
CA LEU A 310 6.42 2.31 1.08
C LEU A 310 6.91 2.07 -0.35
N GLY A 311 6.10 2.38 -1.36
CA GLY A 311 6.52 2.38 -2.77
C GLY A 311 7.64 3.38 -3.04
N ILE A 312 7.53 4.61 -2.49
CA ILE A 312 8.57 5.65 -2.59
C ILE A 312 9.86 5.18 -1.89
N ILE A 313 9.75 4.59 -0.70
CA ILE A 313 10.88 4.05 0.06
C ILE A 313 11.61 2.97 -0.74
N GLN A 314 10.87 2.02 -1.32
CA GLN A 314 11.44 0.97 -2.15
C GLN A 314 12.06 1.54 -3.43
N ALA A 315 11.42 2.54 -4.07
CA ALA A 315 11.98 3.22 -5.24
C ALA A 315 13.30 3.93 -4.89
N ALA A 316 13.41 4.57 -3.72
CA ALA A 316 14.64 5.19 -3.28
C ALA A 316 15.77 4.15 -3.07
N TYR A 317 15.44 3.01 -2.48
CA TYR A 317 16.39 1.91 -2.30
C TYR A 317 16.86 1.32 -3.64
N HIS A 318 15.93 1.08 -4.59
CA HIS A 318 16.28 0.58 -5.92
C HIS A 318 17.04 1.61 -6.79
N ALA A 319 16.86 2.90 -6.51
CA ALA A 319 17.67 3.97 -7.09
C ALA A 319 19.06 4.12 -6.41
N GLU A 320 19.47 3.12 -5.63
CA GLU A 320 20.74 3.06 -4.92
C GLU A 320 20.97 4.26 -3.97
N ARG A 321 19.90 4.91 -3.49
CA ARG A 321 20.02 5.92 -2.44
C ARG A 321 20.33 5.23 -1.12
N GLU A 322 21.30 5.75 -0.40
CA GLU A 322 21.56 5.32 0.97
C GLU A 322 20.41 5.77 1.86
N ILE A 323 19.61 4.82 2.36
CA ILE A 323 18.44 5.09 3.19
C ILE A 323 18.44 4.23 4.45
N GLU A 324 17.82 4.74 5.50
CA GLU A 324 17.46 4.03 6.74
C GLU A 324 15.99 4.31 7.04
N VAL A 325 15.24 3.28 7.41
CA VAL A 325 13.79 3.42 7.60
C VAL A 325 13.42 3.14 9.05
N TRP A 326 12.85 4.13 9.72
CA TRP A 326 12.16 3.96 11.00
C TRP A 326 10.73 3.53 10.74
N VAL A 327 10.33 2.40 11.29
CA VAL A 327 8.99 1.84 11.14
C VAL A 327 8.29 1.89 12.49
N ASP A 328 7.27 2.74 12.62
CA ASP A 328 6.37 2.70 13.77
C ASP A 328 5.67 1.36 13.86
N GLU A 329 5.60 0.74 15.06
CA GLU A 329 4.89 -0.53 15.25
C GLU A 329 3.39 -0.43 14.90
N THR A 330 2.81 0.76 15.03
CA THR A 330 1.42 1.11 14.71
C THR A 330 0.40 0.37 15.56
N ARG A 331 0.29 0.76 16.83
CA ARG A 331 -0.78 0.30 17.71
C ARG A 331 -2.15 0.76 17.17
N PRO A 332 -3.29 0.03 17.46
CA PRO A 332 -3.32 -1.24 18.22
C PRO A 332 -3.09 -2.49 17.33
N TYR A 333 -3.36 -2.43 16.00
CA TYR A 333 -3.37 -3.61 15.13
C TYR A 333 -1.97 -4.03 14.65
N LEU A 334 -0.94 -3.23 14.94
CA LEU A 334 0.48 -3.50 14.68
C LEU A 334 0.82 -3.66 13.17
N GLN A 335 0.22 -2.84 12.29
CA GLN A 335 0.46 -2.92 10.86
C GLN A 335 1.93 -2.65 10.50
N GLY A 336 2.59 -1.72 11.21
CA GLY A 336 4.00 -1.46 11.01
C GLY A 336 4.87 -2.65 11.37
N ALA A 337 4.68 -3.19 12.58
CA ALA A 337 5.45 -4.33 13.05
C ALA A 337 5.20 -5.60 12.25
N ARG A 338 3.93 -5.88 11.90
CA ARG A 338 3.53 -7.14 11.29
C ARG A 338 3.65 -7.15 9.77
N LEU A 339 3.40 -6.04 9.11
CA LEU A 339 3.27 -5.98 7.67
C LEU A 339 4.38 -5.14 7.03
N THR A 340 4.60 -3.89 7.48
CA THR A 340 5.62 -3.00 6.88
C THR A 340 7.03 -3.54 7.10
N ALA A 341 7.37 -3.93 8.32
CA ALA A 341 8.68 -4.54 8.60
C ALA A 341 8.87 -5.85 7.81
N TRP A 342 7.79 -6.64 7.67
CA TRP A 342 7.83 -7.86 6.85
C TRP A 342 8.08 -7.54 5.37
N GLU A 343 7.40 -6.57 4.77
CA GLU A 343 7.60 -6.16 3.37
C GLU A 343 9.00 -5.61 3.13
N LEU A 344 9.50 -4.75 4.02
CA LEU A 344 10.86 -4.20 3.93
C LEU A 344 11.94 -5.29 4.07
N ALA A 345 11.75 -6.24 4.99
CA ALA A 345 12.66 -7.38 5.14
C ALA A 345 12.69 -8.24 3.86
N GLN A 346 11.53 -8.49 3.23
CA GLN A 346 11.44 -9.21 1.97
C GLN A 346 12.07 -8.46 0.79
N ALA A 347 12.03 -7.12 0.82
CA ALA A 347 12.65 -6.26 -0.19
C ALA A 347 14.15 -6.00 0.07
N GLY A 348 14.69 -6.45 1.21
CA GLY A 348 16.09 -6.21 1.59
C GLY A 348 16.38 -4.75 1.98
N VAL A 349 15.34 -3.94 2.26
CA VAL A 349 15.48 -2.53 2.62
C VAL A 349 15.90 -2.42 4.10
N PRO A 350 16.98 -1.69 4.43
CA PRO A 350 17.38 -1.45 5.82
C PRO A 350 16.29 -0.73 6.60
N HIS A 351 15.86 -1.30 7.72
CA HIS A 351 14.82 -0.71 8.55
C HIS A 351 14.97 -1.10 10.02
N THR A 352 14.45 -0.25 10.88
CA THR A 352 14.40 -0.46 12.33
C THR A 352 12.97 -0.24 12.82
N LEU A 353 12.42 -1.24 13.50
CA LEU A 353 11.13 -1.15 14.15
C LEU A 353 11.24 -0.37 15.46
N ILE A 354 10.32 0.57 15.67
CA ILE A 354 10.25 1.39 16.90
C ILE A 354 8.84 1.37 17.50
N PRO A 355 8.72 1.55 18.84
CA PRO A 355 7.44 1.87 19.44
C PRO A 355 6.92 3.22 18.91
N ASP A 356 5.61 3.37 18.69
CA ASP A 356 5.01 4.61 18.15
C ASP A 356 5.43 5.86 18.93
N VAL A 357 5.53 5.74 20.26
CA VAL A 357 5.93 6.84 21.14
C VAL A 357 7.40 7.24 21.01
N ALA A 358 8.25 6.41 20.41
CA ALA A 358 9.68 6.71 20.24
C ALA A 358 9.95 7.67 19.06
N ALA A 359 9.00 7.82 18.12
CA ALA A 359 9.16 8.69 16.97
C ALA A 359 9.53 10.13 17.37
N GLY A 360 8.86 10.70 18.37
CA GLY A 360 9.15 12.04 18.89
C GLY A 360 10.57 12.17 19.49
N HIS A 361 11.06 11.12 20.13
CA HIS A 361 12.44 11.10 20.65
C HIS A 361 13.46 11.17 19.49
N LEU A 362 13.29 10.34 18.46
CA LEU A 362 14.18 10.34 17.28
C LEU A 362 14.14 11.69 16.54
N MET A 363 12.96 12.28 16.37
CA MET A 363 12.81 13.63 15.78
C MET A 363 13.57 14.69 16.60
N SER A 364 13.45 14.66 17.93
CA SER A 364 14.11 15.62 18.81
C SER A 364 15.65 15.52 18.78
N ARG A 365 16.17 14.37 18.41
CA ARG A 365 17.61 14.14 18.25
C ARG A 365 18.11 14.42 16.83
N GLY A 366 17.21 14.82 15.92
CA GLY A 366 17.54 15.02 14.51
C GLY A 366 17.85 13.70 13.79
N GLU A 367 17.24 12.60 14.19
CA GLU A 367 17.43 11.27 13.60
C GLU A 367 16.34 10.90 12.59
N VAL A 368 15.48 11.85 12.19
CA VAL A 368 14.47 11.74 11.13
C VAL A 368 14.63 12.90 10.17
N ASP A 369 14.76 12.60 8.88
CA ASP A 369 14.97 13.61 7.84
C ASP A 369 13.68 13.89 7.04
N VAL A 370 12.76 12.91 6.96
CA VAL A 370 11.47 13.02 6.27
C VAL A 370 10.48 11.98 6.80
N ILE A 371 9.21 12.32 6.78
CA ILE A 371 8.12 11.40 7.13
C ILE A 371 7.26 11.14 5.90
N LEU A 372 7.01 9.87 5.60
CA LEU A 372 6.16 9.42 4.51
C LEU A 372 5.03 8.54 5.09
N VAL A 373 3.79 8.97 4.91
CA VAL A 373 2.60 8.22 5.34
C VAL A 373 1.63 8.04 4.20
N GLY A 374 0.73 7.06 4.31
CA GLY A 374 -0.40 6.92 3.39
C GLY A 374 -1.58 7.80 3.75
N ALA A 375 -2.71 7.56 3.08
CA ALA A 375 -4.00 8.10 3.46
C ALA A 375 -5.11 7.08 3.22
N ASP A 376 -6.07 7.01 4.15
CA ASP A 376 -7.33 6.28 3.94
C ASP A 376 -8.36 7.19 3.26
N ARG A 377 -8.29 8.52 3.49
CA ARG A 377 -9.11 9.53 2.81
C ARG A 377 -8.42 10.90 2.86
N VAL A 378 -8.46 11.63 1.75
CA VAL A 378 -8.05 13.04 1.67
C VAL A 378 -9.29 13.88 1.35
N ALA A 379 -9.63 14.85 2.20
CA ALA A 379 -10.72 15.78 1.99
C ALA A 379 -10.39 16.84 0.93
N ALA A 380 -11.40 17.56 0.45
CA ALA A 380 -11.24 18.57 -0.59
C ALA A 380 -10.26 19.70 -0.23
N ASN A 381 -10.13 20.04 1.05
CA ASN A 381 -9.18 21.05 1.54
C ASN A 381 -7.77 20.52 1.79
N GLY A 382 -7.55 19.20 1.69
CA GLY A 382 -6.29 18.52 1.95
C GLY A 382 -6.16 17.90 3.35
N ASP A 383 -7.12 18.10 4.25
CA ASP A 383 -7.15 17.38 5.52
C ASP A 383 -7.17 15.88 5.25
N THR A 384 -6.37 15.14 6.00
CA THR A 384 -6.13 13.73 5.69
C THR A 384 -6.45 12.83 6.86
N ALA A 385 -7.39 11.90 6.66
CA ALA A 385 -7.60 10.78 7.57
C ALA A 385 -6.65 9.64 7.23
N ASN A 386 -5.92 9.17 8.22
CA ASN A 386 -5.04 8.01 8.13
C ASN A 386 -5.01 7.25 9.44
N LYS A 387 -4.31 6.13 9.48
CA LYS A 387 -4.19 5.29 10.68
C LYS A 387 -3.85 6.14 11.90
N VAL A 388 -4.59 5.90 13.01
CA VAL A 388 -4.38 6.58 14.29
C VAL A 388 -2.90 6.58 14.68
N GLY A 389 -2.38 7.75 15.09
CA GLY A 389 -0.96 8.02 15.29
C GLY A 389 -0.35 8.92 14.22
N THR A 390 -1.03 9.15 13.10
CA THR A 390 -0.56 10.02 12.02
C THR A 390 -0.59 11.49 12.42
N TYR A 391 -1.64 11.96 13.09
CA TYR A 391 -1.77 13.33 13.57
C TYR A 391 -0.65 13.74 14.54
N PRO A 392 -0.36 12.98 15.63
CA PRO A 392 0.76 13.33 16.50
C PRO A 392 2.13 13.32 15.78
N LEU A 393 2.34 12.46 14.79
CA LEU A 393 3.56 12.50 13.97
C LEU A 393 3.66 13.82 13.18
N ALA A 394 2.58 14.29 12.57
CA ALA A 394 2.54 15.53 11.81
C ALA A 394 2.80 16.75 12.72
N VAL A 395 2.21 16.77 13.93
CA VAL A 395 2.46 17.81 14.94
C VAL A 395 3.94 17.85 15.35
N LEU A 396 4.53 16.69 15.62
CA LEU A 396 5.95 16.57 15.98
C LEU A 396 6.85 16.93 14.80
N ALA A 397 6.52 16.53 13.58
CA ALA A 397 7.23 16.93 12.37
C ALA A 397 7.28 18.45 12.22
N ALA A 398 6.13 19.12 12.33
CA ALA A 398 6.03 20.57 12.28
C ALA A 398 6.86 21.23 13.39
N ARG A 399 6.83 20.70 14.62
CA ARG A 399 7.65 21.20 15.75
C ARG A 399 9.14 21.14 15.48
N HIS A 400 9.61 20.11 14.76
CA HIS A 400 11.02 19.88 14.47
C HIS A 400 11.44 20.31 13.06
N GLY A 401 10.53 20.88 12.24
CA GLY A 401 10.83 21.34 10.88
C GLY A 401 11.13 20.20 9.91
N ILE A 402 10.56 19.01 10.17
CA ILE A 402 10.73 17.82 9.33
C ILE A 402 9.64 17.78 8.26
N PRO A 403 9.98 17.60 6.96
CA PRO A 403 8.99 17.45 5.92
C PRO A 403 8.08 16.25 6.17
N PHE A 404 6.76 16.48 6.08
CA PHE A 404 5.72 15.48 6.28
C PHE A 404 4.89 15.33 4.99
N TYR A 405 5.01 14.19 4.31
CA TYR A 405 4.31 13.92 3.06
C TYR A 405 3.22 12.87 3.25
N VAL A 406 2.04 13.17 2.70
CA VAL A 406 0.95 12.23 2.52
C VAL A 406 1.05 11.64 1.12
N CYS A 407 1.14 10.33 1.00
CA CYS A 407 1.34 9.60 -0.26
C CYS A 407 0.06 8.82 -0.59
N ALA A 408 -0.76 9.33 -1.49
CA ALA A 408 -2.07 8.78 -1.77
C ALA A 408 -2.45 8.95 -3.25
N PRO A 409 -2.98 7.91 -3.92
CA PRO A 409 -3.50 8.06 -5.27
C PRO A 409 -4.75 8.96 -5.27
N THR A 410 -5.05 9.58 -6.40
CA THR A 410 -6.23 10.44 -6.55
C THR A 410 -7.54 9.72 -6.22
N SER A 411 -7.59 8.38 -6.34
CA SER A 411 -8.73 7.55 -5.93
C SER A 411 -8.99 7.55 -4.41
N SER A 412 -8.04 8.02 -3.60
CA SER A 412 -8.21 8.22 -2.15
C SER A 412 -8.67 9.65 -1.80
N VAL A 413 -8.74 10.54 -2.78
CA VAL A 413 -9.24 11.91 -2.59
C VAL A 413 -10.75 11.92 -2.73
N ASP A 414 -11.44 12.45 -1.72
CA ASP A 414 -12.88 12.59 -1.68
C ASP A 414 -13.27 14.07 -1.81
N PRO A 415 -13.54 14.55 -3.03
CA PRO A 415 -13.92 15.94 -3.25
C PRO A 415 -15.31 16.30 -2.70
N ALA A 416 -16.12 15.33 -2.31
CA ALA A 416 -17.43 15.55 -1.70
C ALA A 416 -17.33 15.82 -0.19
N THR A 417 -16.23 15.43 0.45
CA THR A 417 -15.93 15.73 1.85
C THR A 417 -15.18 17.05 1.92
N PRO A 418 -15.76 18.14 2.46
CA PRO A 418 -15.16 19.47 2.38
C PRO A 418 -13.89 19.62 3.21
N ASP A 419 -13.85 19.04 4.40
CA ASP A 419 -12.76 19.13 5.37
C ASP A 419 -12.71 17.90 6.29
N GLY A 420 -11.73 17.86 7.18
CA GLY A 420 -11.49 16.75 8.09
C GLY A 420 -12.58 16.56 9.15
N ALA A 421 -13.34 17.59 9.49
CA ALA A 421 -14.42 17.48 10.47
C ALA A 421 -15.62 16.68 9.92
N ALA A 422 -15.76 16.64 8.60
CA ALA A 422 -16.79 15.85 7.92
C ALA A 422 -16.40 14.38 7.71
N ILE A 423 -15.17 13.97 8.08
CA ILE A 423 -14.73 12.58 7.94
C ILE A 423 -15.24 11.75 9.11
N GLU A 424 -16.05 10.73 8.83
CA GLU A 424 -16.48 9.76 9.82
C GLU A 424 -15.33 8.81 10.20
N ILE A 425 -15.04 8.71 11.51
CA ILE A 425 -13.97 7.86 12.05
C ILE A 425 -14.56 6.56 12.60
N GLU A 426 -14.14 5.44 12.00
CA GLU A 426 -14.54 4.09 12.40
C GLU A 426 -13.98 3.74 13.80
N GLU A 427 -14.85 3.33 14.73
CA GLU A 427 -14.46 2.70 16.00
C GLU A 427 -14.31 1.18 15.80
N ARG A 428 -13.21 0.63 16.29
CA ARG A 428 -12.85 -0.78 16.12
C ARG A 428 -13.07 -1.56 17.41
N PRO A 429 -13.16 -2.92 17.36
CA PRO A 429 -13.31 -3.75 18.54
C PRO A 429 -12.26 -3.48 19.61
N ALA A 430 -12.70 -3.51 20.88
CA ALA A 430 -11.84 -3.31 22.05
C ALA A 430 -10.69 -4.31 22.13
N ASP A 431 -10.89 -5.52 21.64
CA ASP A 431 -9.90 -6.60 21.67
C ASP A 431 -8.60 -6.23 20.95
N GLU A 432 -8.65 -5.38 19.94
CA GLU A 432 -7.42 -4.92 19.26
C GLU A 432 -6.51 -4.12 20.22
N VAL A 433 -7.08 -3.41 21.19
CA VAL A 433 -6.35 -2.66 22.23
C VAL A 433 -5.99 -3.55 23.41
N LEU A 434 -6.94 -4.37 23.85
CA LEU A 434 -6.82 -5.18 25.08
C LEU A 434 -5.93 -6.41 24.91
N LEU A 435 -5.76 -6.89 23.67
CA LEU A 435 -5.01 -8.11 23.38
C LEU A 435 -3.82 -7.82 22.45
N ILE A 436 -2.70 -8.47 22.73
CA ILE A 436 -1.59 -8.59 21.77
C ILE A 436 -1.41 -10.08 21.48
N ARG A 437 -1.65 -10.49 20.23
CA ARG A 437 -1.53 -11.89 19.78
C ARG A 437 -2.39 -12.85 20.62
N GLY A 438 -3.57 -12.40 21.03
CA GLY A 438 -4.50 -13.16 21.87
C GLY A 438 -4.17 -13.16 23.37
N VAL A 439 -3.07 -12.51 23.80
CA VAL A 439 -2.69 -12.37 25.20
C VAL A 439 -3.22 -11.04 25.73
N ALA A 440 -4.00 -11.10 26.82
CA ALA A 440 -4.54 -9.91 27.48
C ALA A 440 -3.41 -9.08 28.12
N ILE A 441 -3.42 -7.76 27.84
CA ILE A 441 -2.44 -6.80 28.37
C ILE A 441 -3.09 -5.77 29.33
N ALA A 442 -4.41 -5.86 29.54
CA ALA A 442 -5.13 -4.99 30.43
C ALA A 442 -6.05 -5.83 31.36
N PRO A 443 -6.43 -5.30 32.53
CA PRO A 443 -7.36 -6.00 33.44
C PRO A 443 -8.72 -6.25 32.78
N PRO A 444 -9.41 -7.35 33.13
CA PRO A 444 -10.78 -7.59 32.67
C PRO A 444 -11.71 -6.42 33.01
N GLY A 445 -12.60 -6.06 32.09
CA GLY A 445 -13.56 -4.97 32.28
C GLY A 445 -12.99 -3.56 32.04
N THR A 446 -11.73 -3.43 31.60
CA THR A 446 -11.17 -2.12 31.18
C THR A 446 -11.97 -1.55 30.03
N ALA A 447 -12.49 -0.32 30.18
CA ALA A 447 -13.16 0.40 29.09
C ALA A 447 -12.15 0.84 28.02
N VAL A 448 -12.54 0.76 26.74
CA VAL A 448 -11.67 1.06 25.60
C VAL A 448 -12.35 2.03 24.64
N ARG A 449 -11.56 2.98 24.13
CA ARG A 449 -11.82 3.74 22.91
C ARG A 449 -10.78 3.31 21.88
N ASN A 450 -11.22 2.93 20.69
CA ASN A 450 -10.34 2.45 19.62
C ASN A 450 -10.67 3.09 18.26
N PRO A 451 -10.43 4.41 18.10
CA PRO A 451 -10.59 5.05 16.80
C PRO A 451 -9.56 4.46 15.81
N SER A 452 -10.03 4.06 14.63
CA SER A 452 -9.15 3.48 13.60
C SER A 452 -8.19 4.48 13.00
N PHE A 453 -8.65 5.73 12.89
CA PHE A 453 -7.98 6.80 12.16
C PHE A 453 -7.95 8.04 13.03
N ASP A 454 -7.01 8.94 12.71
CA ASP A 454 -7.04 10.34 13.12
C ASP A 454 -6.98 11.26 11.89
N VAL A 455 -7.31 12.52 12.08
CA VAL A 455 -7.32 13.52 11.02
C VAL A 455 -6.14 14.46 11.20
N THR A 456 -5.30 14.53 10.18
CA THR A 456 -4.19 15.48 10.11
C THR A 456 -4.66 16.72 9.34
N PRO A 457 -4.67 17.91 9.97
CA PRO A 457 -4.97 19.15 9.27
C PRO A 457 -4.00 19.44 8.14
N ALA A 458 -4.50 19.97 7.04
CA ALA A 458 -3.73 20.30 5.83
C ALA A 458 -2.52 21.21 6.11
N GLU A 459 -2.62 22.11 7.09
CA GLU A 459 -1.54 23.01 7.52
C GLU A 459 -0.29 22.32 8.08
N LEU A 460 -0.41 21.06 8.53
CA LEU A 460 0.69 20.26 9.01
C LEU A 460 1.35 19.41 7.91
N ILE A 461 0.78 19.42 6.70
CA ILE A 461 1.21 18.58 5.58
C ILE A 461 2.10 19.41 4.65
N THR A 462 3.34 18.98 4.44
CA THR A 462 4.29 19.63 3.52
C THR A 462 3.84 19.47 2.06
N GLY A 463 3.32 18.30 1.69
CA GLY A 463 2.82 18.02 0.36
C GLY A 463 2.05 16.71 0.31
N ILE A 464 1.13 16.62 -0.66
CA ILE A 464 0.41 15.39 -0.99
C ILE A 464 0.98 14.85 -2.30
N VAL A 465 1.57 13.67 -2.22
CA VAL A 465 2.17 12.97 -3.37
C VAL A 465 1.12 12.10 -4.01
N THR A 466 0.82 12.36 -5.28
CA THR A 466 -0.13 11.59 -6.08
C THR A 466 0.55 11.08 -7.35
N GLU A 467 -0.13 10.27 -8.13
CA GLU A 467 0.30 9.84 -9.47
C GLU A 467 0.33 10.98 -10.51
N GLU A 468 -0.20 12.15 -10.16
CA GLU A 468 -0.20 13.36 -11.01
C GLU A 468 0.84 14.39 -10.59
N GLY A 469 1.59 14.11 -9.51
CA GLY A 469 2.64 14.98 -9.01
C GLY A 469 2.53 15.23 -7.50
N VAL A 470 3.41 16.10 -7.03
CA VAL A 470 3.41 16.57 -5.64
C VAL A 470 2.61 17.87 -5.54
N ILE A 471 1.56 17.83 -4.76
CA ILE A 471 0.66 18.96 -4.55
C ILE A 471 1.08 19.65 -3.26
N GLY A 472 1.38 20.94 -3.33
CA GLY A 472 1.66 21.80 -2.19
C GLY A 472 0.44 22.61 -1.76
N ALA A 473 0.51 23.21 -0.57
CA ALA A 473 -0.54 24.12 -0.10
C ALA A 473 -0.62 25.41 -0.97
N PRO A 474 -1.83 25.93 -1.22
CA PRO A 474 -3.15 25.43 -0.82
C PRO A 474 -3.61 24.26 -1.68
N PHE A 475 -4.04 23.17 -1.04
CA PHE A 475 -4.25 21.87 -1.69
C PHE A 475 -5.45 21.79 -2.63
N ALA A 476 -6.55 22.48 -2.31
CA ALA A 476 -7.86 22.26 -2.94
C ALA A 476 -7.83 22.31 -4.47
N ALA A 477 -7.23 23.36 -5.05
CA ALA A 477 -7.15 23.50 -6.51
C ALA A 477 -6.27 22.43 -7.15
N GLY A 478 -5.14 22.09 -6.50
CA GLY A 478 -4.22 21.05 -6.96
C GLY A 478 -4.85 19.67 -6.93
N LEU A 479 -5.59 19.33 -5.89
CA LEU A 479 -6.30 18.05 -5.77
C LEU A 479 -7.38 17.90 -6.84
N ILE A 480 -8.17 18.96 -7.10
CA ILE A 480 -9.18 18.95 -8.18
C ILE A 480 -8.51 18.75 -9.54
N ALA A 481 -7.40 19.45 -9.80
CA ALA A 481 -6.65 19.32 -11.04
C ALA A 481 -6.09 17.90 -11.22
N ALA A 482 -5.52 17.31 -10.17
CA ALA A 482 -5.00 15.95 -10.18
C ALA A 482 -6.10 14.91 -10.47
N ILE A 483 -7.27 15.00 -9.81
CA ILE A 483 -8.42 14.15 -10.11
C ILE A 483 -8.85 14.28 -11.57
N GLY A 484 -8.86 15.51 -12.11
CA GLY A 484 -9.20 15.78 -13.51
C GLY A 484 -8.21 15.13 -14.47
N ALA A 485 -6.92 15.25 -14.19
CA ALA A 485 -5.84 14.66 -15.00
C ALA A 485 -5.88 13.12 -14.97
N ALA A 486 -6.06 12.52 -13.80
CA ALA A 486 -6.21 11.08 -13.66
C ALA A 486 -7.42 10.55 -14.44
N LYS A 487 -8.59 11.20 -14.32
CA LYS A 487 -9.78 10.85 -15.10
C LYS A 487 -9.54 10.95 -16.60
N ALA A 488 -8.83 11.99 -17.07
CA ALA A 488 -8.54 12.17 -18.49
C ALA A 488 -7.59 11.08 -19.02
N ARG A 489 -6.62 10.65 -18.22
CA ARG A 489 -5.67 9.59 -18.57
C ARG A 489 -6.36 8.24 -18.77
N TRP A 490 -7.31 7.92 -17.90
CA TRP A 490 -8.04 6.66 -17.92
C TRP A 490 -9.41 6.75 -18.62
N ALA A 491 -9.72 7.88 -19.26
CA ALA A 491 -10.93 7.98 -20.07
C ALA A 491 -10.94 6.86 -21.13
N PRO A 492 -12.07 6.18 -21.35
CA PRO A 492 -12.17 5.14 -22.37
C PRO A 492 -11.70 5.69 -23.70
N ARG A 493 -10.63 5.14 -24.26
CA ARG A 493 -10.25 5.46 -25.64
C ARG A 493 -11.42 5.05 -26.51
N PRO A 494 -11.84 5.88 -27.47
CA PRO A 494 -12.85 5.46 -28.43
C PRO A 494 -12.38 4.14 -29.04
N PRO A 495 -13.29 3.16 -29.25
CA PRO A 495 -12.91 1.89 -29.84
C PRO A 495 -12.11 2.18 -31.12
N LEU A 496 -10.93 1.58 -31.23
CA LEU A 496 -10.14 1.63 -32.45
C LEU A 496 -11.09 1.30 -33.58
N ALA A 497 -11.18 2.20 -34.58
CA ALA A 497 -11.98 1.94 -35.76
C ALA A 497 -11.61 0.53 -36.26
N PRO A 498 -12.60 -0.34 -36.56
CA PRO A 498 -12.32 -1.70 -36.97
C PRO A 498 -11.32 -1.63 -38.13
N THR A 499 -10.18 -2.25 -37.93
CA THR A 499 -9.16 -2.37 -39.01
C THR A 499 -9.90 -2.93 -40.22
N PRO A 500 -9.90 -2.26 -41.39
CA PRO A 500 -10.56 -2.78 -42.56
C PRO A 500 -10.01 -4.19 -42.80
N ARG A 501 -10.88 -5.18 -42.73
CA ARG A 501 -10.51 -6.54 -43.10
C ARG A 501 -10.03 -6.46 -44.56
N PRO A 502 -8.86 -7.01 -44.87
CA PRO A 502 -8.45 -7.10 -46.26
C PRO A 502 -9.58 -7.80 -47.06
N PRO A 503 -9.89 -7.36 -48.27
CA PRO A 503 -10.93 -7.99 -49.07
C PRO A 503 -10.65 -9.49 -49.15
N VAL A 504 -11.60 -10.30 -48.73
CA VAL A 504 -11.55 -11.73 -48.92
C VAL A 504 -11.65 -11.91 -50.46
N GLU A 505 -10.52 -12.20 -51.09
CA GLU A 505 -10.53 -12.67 -52.50
C GLU A 505 -11.43 -13.91 -52.52
N ARG A 506 -12.61 -13.76 -53.11
CA ARG A 506 -13.46 -14.90 -53.43
C ARG A 506 -12.66 -15.72 -54.43
N ALA A 507 -12.13 -16.87 -54.00
CA ALA A 507 -11.57 -17.88 -54.87
C ALA A 507 -12.59 -18.13 -56.02
N GLY A 508 -12.15 -17.86 -57.22
CA GLY A 508 -12.96 -17.92 -58.41
C GLY A 508 -13.61 -19.30 -58.54
N ALA A 509 -14.86 -19.27 -59.01
CA ALA A 509 -15.62 -20.43 -59.41
C ALA A 509 -14.81 -21.24 -60.44
N LEU A 510 -14.31 -22.42 -60.05
CA LEU A 510 -13.78 -23.40 -60.96
C LEU A 510 -14.95 -23.97 -61.78
N SER A 511 -14.93 -23.60 -63.07
CA SER A 511 -15.78 -24.12 -64.12
C SER A 511 -15.63 -25.65 -64.19
N ALA A 512 -16.73 -26.34 -64.08
CA ALA A 512 -16.82 -27.76 -64.30
C ALA A 512 -16.85 -28.04 -65.83
N THR A 513 -15.75 -28.59 -66.39
CA THR A 513 -15.79 -29.40 -67.60
C THR A 513 -14.63 -30.39 -67.58
N GLY A 514 -14.94 -31.67 -67.79
CA GLY A 514 -13.97 -32.69 -68.17
C GLY A 514 -14.05 -33.98 -67.36
N ALA A 515 -14.99 -34.84 -67.73
CA ALA A 515 -15.04 -36.24 -67.36
C ALA A 515 -13.85 -37.01 -67.93
N ALA A 516 -13.14 -37.80 -67.13
CA ALA A 516 -12.39 -39.00 -67.59
C ALA A 516 -12.30 -40.01 -66.46
N ALA A 517 -12.61 -41.28 -66.77
CA ALA A 517 -12.73 -42.44 -65.90
C ALA A 517 -11.38 -43.00 -65.40
N PRO A 518 -11.42 -43.92 -64.39
CA PRO A 518 -10.24 -44.34 -63.64
C PRO A 518 -9.50 -45.54 -64.28
N PRO A 519 -8.28 -45.85 -63.88
CA PRO A 519 -7.79 -47.21 -63.89
C PRO A 519 -7.67 -47.80 -62.46
N THR A 520 -8.10 -49.05 -62.50
CA THR A 520 -8.10 -50.05 -61.43
C THR A 520 -6.68 -50.58 -61.06
N THR A 521 -6.64 -51.15 -59.87
CA THR A 521 -5.80 -52.27 -59.38
C THR A 521 -4.47 -51.97 -58.71
N GLY A 522 -4.34 -52.60 -57.53
CA GLY A 522 -3.10 -52.88 -56.86
C GLY A 522 -3.24 -53.15 -55.38
N ALA A 523 -3.72 -54.34 -55.00
CA ALA A 523 -3.69 -54.90 -53.67
C ALA A 523 -2.27 -55.32 -53.26
N ALA A 524 -1.87 -55.08 -52.03
CA ALA A 524 -0.89 -55.90 -51.29
C ALA A 524 -1.00 -55.53 -49.80
N ALA A 525 -1.64 -56.34 -49.03
CA ALA A 525 -1.20 -57.30 -48.03
C ALA A 525 -0.38 -56.74 -46.86
N LEU A 526 -1.00 -56.87 -45.72
CA LEU A 526 -0.44 -56.83 -44.35
C LEU A 526 0.67 -57.90 -44.15
N PRO A 527 1.51 -57.81 -43.15
CA PRO A 527 1.31 -58.74 -42.05
C PRO A 527 1.32 -58.10 -40.64
N ALA A 528 0.51 -58.75 -39.83
CA ALA A 528 0.50 -58.68 -38.38
C ALA A 528 1.66 -59.51 -37.79
N THR A 529 2.09 -59.14 -36.60
CA THR A 529 2.63 -59.89 -35.44
C THR A 529 3.28 -58.87 -34.54
N GLY A 530 3.27 -58.93 -33.24
CA GLY A 530 2.83 -59.89 -32.30
C GLY A 530 3.08 -59.35 -30.89
N ALA A 531 2.38 -59.88 -29.98
CA ALA A 531 2.34 -59.61 -28.55
C ALA A 531 3.66 -59.79 -27.82
N GLY A 532 3.78 -59.11 -26.68
CA GLY A 532 4.86 -59.35 -25.69
C GLY A 532 4.62 -58.55 -24.43
N ALA A 533 4.10 -59.20 -23.47
CA ALA A 533 3.76 -58.83 -22.11
C ALA A 533 4.98 -58.80 -21.16
N ARG A 534 4.73 -58.16 -20.00
CA ARG A 534 5.49 -58.29 -18.70
C ARG A 534 6.82 -57.49 -18.65
N ASP A 535 7.09 -56.73 -17.59
CA ASP A 535 6.73 -56.71 -16.16
C ASP A 535 6.45 -55.32 -15.62
#